data_6448c8abd2ae3ed0b07b5bb97e483024
#
_entry.id   6448c8abd2ae3ed0b07b5bb97e483024
#
_cell.length_a   1.000
_cell.length_b   1.000
_cell.length_c   1.000
_cell.angle_alpha   90.00
_cell.angle_beta   90.00
_cell.angle_gamma   90.00
#
_symmetry.space_group_name_H-M   'P 1'
#
loop_
_entity.id
_entity.type
_entity.pdbx_description
1 polymer ?
#
loop_
_entity_poly.entity_id
_entity_poly.type
_entity_poly.pdbx_seq_one_letter_code
_entity_poly.pdbx_strand_id
1 'polypeptide(L)'
;VARDYYGILGVSKGASDSELKRAYRKLARELHPDINPDEQAQARFKEVSVAYEVLTDPEKRRIVDLGGDPLENGGGGNGFGGFGSGFGGLGDVFEAFFGGSAGGSRGPRGRVQPGSDSLLRMRLDLLECATGVSKQVTVDTAILCDGCAGKGTHGNSAPSACETCGGRGEVQTVQRSLLGQVLTSRPCPTCQGAGEVITDPCHKCGGDGRVRARRDITVKIPAGVGDGMRVRLAAQGEVGPGGGPAGDLYVEVHEKPHDVFIRDGDDLHFTVRVPMVEAALGTSVSVEAIIDGETVVKIEPGSQPGSVVTMRGKGMPHLRTGVRGNLHAHLDVVVPTRLDSKERELLKDFRARNKEGSEVVWAESASGGVFSRLREAFTGR
;
A
#
# COMPACT_ATOMS: atom_id res chain seq x y z
N VAL A 1 -44.45 16.89 -6.72
CA VAL A 1 -44.74 16.54 -5.32
C VAL A 1 -43.41 16.30 -4.62
N ALA A 2 -43.04 17.16 -3.66
CA ALA A 2 -41.79 17.01 -2.93
C ALA A 2 -41.70 15.60 -2.30
N ARG A 3 -40.57 14.95 -2.47
CA ARG A 3 -40.30 13.61 -1.93
C ARG A 3 -40.19 13.66 -0.41
N ASP A 4 -40.83 12.71 0.27
CA ASP A 4 -40.74 12.61 1.75
C ASP A 4 -39.48 11.86 2.17
N TYR A 5 -38.35 12.57 2.19
CA TYR A 5 -37.05 12.00 2.56
C TYR A 5 -36.98 11.48 4.00
N TYR A 6 -37.74 12.12 4.93
CA TYR A 6 -37.83 11.67 6.32
C TYR A 6 -38.66 10.38 6.44
N GLY A 7 -39.78 10.29 5.68
CA GLY A 7 -40.59 9.08 5.62
C GLY A 7 -39.83 7.89 4.96
N ILE A 8 -38.98 8.13 3.95
CA ILE A 8 -38.15 7.09 3.32
C ILE A 8 -37.21 6.47 4.35
N LEU A 9 -36.58 7.26 5.24
CA LEU A 9 -35.75 6.78 6.33
C LEU A 9 -36.53 6.27 7.56
N GLY A 10 -37.84 6.50 7.62
CA GLY A 10 -38.69 6.11 8.75
C GLY A 10 -38.41 6.92 10.02
N VAL A 11 -38.02 8.19 9.88
CA VAL A 11 -37.73 9.11 10.99
C VAL A 11 -38.63 10.34 10.94
N SER A 12 -38.80 11.03 12.08
CA SER A 12 -39.59 12.25 12.16
C SER A 12 -38.86 13.47 11.58
N LYS A 13 -39.61 14.47 11.09
CA LYS A 13 -39.05 15.78 10.74
C LYS A 13 -38.34 16.37 11.97
N GLY A 14 -37.08 16.78 11.81
CA GLY A 14 -36.24 17.28 12.90
C GLY A 14 -35.39 16.22 13.61
N ALA A 15 -35.37 14.98 13.14
CA ALA A 15 -34.46 13.94 13.66
C ALA A 15 -33.02 14.42 13.67
N SER A 16 -32.27 14.08 14.71
CA SER A 16 -30.84 14.39 14.83
C SER A 16 -30.00 13.60 13.84
N ASP A 17 -28.79 14.08 13.55
CA ASP A 17 -27.84 13.37 12.65
C ASP A 17 -27.51 11.96 13.14
N SER A 18 -27.52 11.75 14.45
CA SER A 18 -27.32 10.44 15.06
C SER A 18 -28.49 9.49 14.80
N GLU A 19 -29.72 9.98 14.79
CA GLU A 19 -30.92 9.22 14.48
C GLU A 19 -31.00 8.90 13.00
N LEU A 20 -30.70 9.86 12.12
CA LEU A 20 -30.60 9.65 10.69
C LEU A 20 -29.57 8.55 10.36
N LYS A 21 -28.38 8.62 10.96
CA LYS A 21 -27.32 7.62 10.77
C LYS A 21 -27.71 6.23 11.28
N ARG A 22 -28.44 6.15 12.40
CA ARG A 22 -28.93 4.89 12.96
C ARG A 22 -30.00 4.25 12.07
N ALA A 23 -30.94 5.05 11.59
CA ALA A 23 -31.99 4.59 10.68
C ALA A 23 -31.41 4.08 9.35
N TYR A 24 -30.51 4.85 8.76
CA TYR A 24 -29.82 4.44 7.54
C TYR A 24 -29.08 3.13 7.71
N ARG A 25 -28.27 2.97 8.78
CA ARG A 25 -27.53 1.73 9.03
C ARG A 25 -28.44 0.51 9.19
N LYS A 26 -29.62 0.68 9.78
CA LYS A 26 -30.60 -0.39 9.92
C LYS A 26 -31.13 -0.82 8.55
N LEU A 27 -31.65 0.14 7.78
CA LEU A 27 -32.24 -0.10 6.46
C LEU A 27 -31.19 -0.61 5.46
N ALA A 28 -29.94 -0.08 5.51
CA ALA A 28 -28.86 -0.51 4.65
C ALA A 28 -28.45 -1.98 4.87
N ARG A 29 -28.56 -2.50 6.11
CA ARG A 29 -28.31 -3.93 6.37
C ARG A 29 -29.48 -4.81 5.90
N GLU A 30 -30.71 -4.35 6.08
CA GLU A 30 -31.91 -5.10 5.69
C GLU A 30 -32.06 -5.19 4.15
N LEU A 31 -31.64 -4.15 3.44
CA LEU A 31 -31.82 -4.01 1.99
C LEU A 31 -30.51 -4.24 1.21
N HIS A 32 -29.44 -4.72 1.86
CA HIS A 32 -28.15 -4.95 1.20
C HIS A 32 -28.29 -6.00 0.08
N PRO A 33 -27.76 -5.76 -1.13
CA PRO A 33 -27.90 -6.68 -2.26
C PRO A 33 -27.32 -8.09 -2.00
N ASP A 34 -26.32 -8.21 -1.11
CA ASP A 34 -25.77 -9.51 -0.71
C ASP A 34 -26.69 -10.32 0.21
N ILE A 35 -27.60 -9.64 0.90
CA ILE A 35 -28.55 -10.27 1.84
C ILE A 35 -29.92 -10.42 1.19
N ASN A 36 -30.30 -9.45 0.34
CA ASN A 36 -31.60 -9.40 -0.30
C ASN A 36 -31.46 -9.10 -1.81
N PRO A 37 -31.34 -10.12 -2.67
CA PRO A 37 -31.12 -9.95 -4.11
C PRO A 37 -32.35 -9.49 -4.89
N ASP A 38 -33.50 -9.25 -4.21
CA ASP A 38 -34.75 -8.83 -4.84
C ASP A 38 -34.62 -7.43 -5.47
N GLU A 39 -35.14 -7.26 -6.68
CA GLU A 39 -35.10 -6.02 -7.45
C GLU A 39 -35.82 -4.86 -6.73
N GLN A 40 -36.90 -5.16 -6.01
CA GLN A 40 -37.63 -4.17 -5.19
C GLN A 40 -36.81 -3.72 -3.98
N ALA A 41 -36.04 -4.62 -3.36
CA ALA A 41 -35.15 -4.30 -2.26
C ALA A 41 -34.01 -3.39 -2.72
N GLN A 42 -33.46 -3.66 -3.90
CA GLN A 42 -32.43 -2.81 -4.51
C GLN A 42 -32.94 -1.41 -4.87
N ALA A 43 -34.18 -1.31 -5.40
CA ALA A 43 -34.80 -0.02 -5.67
C ALA A 43 -34.98 0.80 -4.36
N ARG A 44 -35.48 0.16 -3.31
CA ARG A 44 -35.63 0.78 -1.98
C ARG A 44 -34.28 1.17 -1.36
N PHE A 45 -33.25 0.36 -1.51
CA PHE A 45 -31.91 0.70 -1.04
C PHE A 45 -31.38 1.99 -1.66
N LYS A 46 -31.65 2.20 -2.96
CA LYS A 46 -31.28 3.44 -3.67
C LYS A 46 -32.05 4.65 -3.10
N GLU A 47 -33.34 4.52 -2.86
CA GLU A 47 -34.14 5.60 -2.29
C GLU A 47 -33.67 5.98 -0.88
N VAL A 48 -33.37 4.98 -0.04
CA VAL A 48 -32.85 5.17 1.32
C VAL A 48 -31.49 5.86 1.31
N SER A 49 -30.61 5.50 0.35
CA SER A 49 -29.29 6.12 0.23
C SER A 49 -29.38 7.58 -0.20
N VAL A 50 -30.24 7.90 -1.17
CA VAL A 50 -30.51 9.28 -1.60
C VAL A 50 -31.12 10.11 -0.47
N ALA A 51 -32.07 9.56 0.26
CA ALA A 51 -32.72 10.25 1.38
C ALA A 51 -31.70 10.57 2.49
N TYR A 52 -30.80 9.65 2.80
CA TYR A 52 -29.75 9.87 3.79
C TYR A 52 -28.77 10.96 3.36
N GLU A 53 -28.34 10.95 2.09
CA GLU A 53 -27.42 11.96 1.55
C GLU A 53 -28.04 13.37 1.61
N VAL A 54 -29.29 13.49 1.17
CA VAL A 54 -30.02 14.78 1.19
C VAL A 54 -30.21 15.32 2.62
N LEU A 55 -30.51 14.46 3.59
CA LEU A 55 -30.77 14.88 4.97
C LEU A 55 -29.49 15.05 5.81
N THR A 56 -28.33 14.51 5.36
CA THR A 56 -27.03 14.70 6.03
C THR A 56 -26.37 16.01 5.62
N ASP A 57 -26.70 16.55 4.45
CA ASP A 57 -26.22 17.84 3.97
C ASP A 57 -27.06 18.97 4.57
N PRO A 58 -26.50 19.90 5.37
CA PRO A 58 -27.24 20.95 6.02
C PRO A 58 -28.00 21.88 5.07
N GLU A 59 -27.44 22.14 3.87
CA GLU A 59 -28.09 23.02 2.88
C GLU A 59 -29.27 22.32 2.20
N LYS A 60 -29.08 21.08 1.77
CA LYS A 60 -30.12 20.25 1.15
C LYS A 60 -31.24 19.97 2.15
N ARG A 61 -30.90 19.65 3.40
CA ARG A 61 -31.86 19.44 4.48
C ARG A 61 -32.75 20.68 4.74
N ARG A 62 -32.14 21.87 4.74
CA ARG A 62 -32.86 23.12 4.88
C ARG A 62 -33.87 23.34 3.76
N ILE A 63 -33.56 22.95 2.52
CA ILE A 63 -34.49 23.03 1.38
C ILE A 63 -35.67 22.08 1.59
N VAL A 64 -35.40 20.85 2.04
CA VAL A 64 -36.46 19.86 2.37
C VAL A 64 -37.34 20.33 3.51
N ASP A 65 -36.78 20.94 4.57
CA ASP A 65 -37.48 21.46 5.71
C ASP A 65 -38.41 22.63 5.31
N LEU A 66 -38.04 23.42 4.30
CA LEU A 66 -38.82 24.48 3.68
C LEU A 66 -39.89 23.96 2.69
N GLY A 67 -39.97 22.63 2.48
CA GLY A 67 -40.95 22.01 1.58
C GLY A 67 -40.52 21.94 0.11
N GLY A 68 -39.26 22.22 -0.19
CA GLY A 68 -38.67 22.09 -1.53
C GLY A 68 -38.04 20.70 -1.75
N ASP A 69 -37.83 20.33 -3.02
CA ASP A 69 -37.05 19.16 -3.39
C ASP A 69 -35.67 19.62 -3.94
N PRO A 70 -34.57 19.34 -3.23
CA PRO A 70 -33.23 19.78 -3.68
C PRO A 70 -32.78 19.10 -4.97
N LEU A 71 -33.45 18.02 -5.40
CA LEU A 71 -33.18 17.32 -6.63
C LEU A 71 -33.99 17.83 -7.84
N GLU A 72 -35.13 18.49 -7.63
CA GLU A 72 -35.94 19.08 -8.71
C GLU A 72 -35.40 20.42 -9.26
N ASN A 73 -34.58 21.14 -8.48
CA ASN A 73 -34.07 22.46 -8.86
C ASN A 73 -32.67 22.43 -9.54
N GLY A 74 -32.18 21.26 -9.98
CA GLY A 74 -30.89 21.06 -10.65
C GLY A 74 -30.83 21.48 -12.14
N GLY A 75 -31.76 22.23 -12.63
CA GLY A 75 -31.84 22.70 -14.02
C GLY A 75 -31.35 24.14 -14.21
N GLY A 76 -30.13 24.48 -13.88
CA GLY A 76 -29.57 25.79 -14.22
C GLY A 76 -28.39 26.25 -13.36
N GLY A 77 -27.19 26.07 -13.86
CA GLY A 77 -26.07 26.94 -13.53
C GLY A 77 -25.17 26.53 -12.37
N ASN A 78 -24.03 25.99 -12.72
CA ASN A 78 -22.72 26.22 -12.07
C ASN A 78 -22.65 26.04 -10.54
N GLY A 79 -22.44 24.80 -10.06
CA GLY A 79 -22.19 24.63 -8.63
C GLY A 79 -21.98 23.22 -8.12
N PHE A 80 -21.61 22.22 -8.95
CA PHE A 80 -21.41 20.84 -8.51
C PHE A 80 -19.93 20.40 -8.54
N GLY A 81 -19.04 21.31 -8.20
CA GLY A 81 -17.58 21.10 -8.24
C GLY A 81 -16.90 21.05 -6.87
N GLY A 82 -17.49 20.43 -5.83
CA GLY A 82 -16.91 20.53 -4.51
C GLY A 82 -17.13 19.37 -3.54
N PHE A 83 -17.36 18.14 -3.98
CA PHE A 83 -17.57 17.04 -3.04
C PHE A 83 -16.73 15.79 -3.37
N GLY A 84 -15.41 15.97 -3.38
CA GLY A 84 -14.43 14.90 -3.62
C GLY A 84 -13.45 14.67 -2.47
N SER A 85 -13.88 14.86 -1.20
CA SER A 85 -12.90 14.65 -0.13
C SER A 85 -13.56 14.22 1.18
N GLY A 86 -13.97 12.95 1.29
CA GLY A 86 -14.35 12.44 2.59
C GLY A 86 -14.99 11.07 2.72
N PHE A 87 -15.44 10.43 1.65
CA PHE A 87 -15.94 9.05 1.76
C PHE A 87 -15.58 8.25 0.53
N GLY A 88 -14.42 7.60 0.57
CA GLY A 88 -13.94 6.70 -0.47
C GLY A 88 -14.90 5.53 -0.69
N GLY A 89 -15.40 5.38 -1.92
CA GLY A 89 -16.06 4.18 -2.41
C GLY A 89 -17.48 4.31 -2.95
N LEU A 90 -18.27 5.31 -2.56
CA LEU A 90 -19.65 5.45 -3.05
C LEU A 90 -19.80 6.45 -4.21
N GLY A 91 -18.88 7.38 -4.37
CA GLY A 91 -18.86 8.35 -5.47
C GLY A 91 -18.64 7.68 -6.83
N ASP A 92 -17.72 6.73 -6.90
CA ASP A 92 -17.39 5.99 -8.15
C ASP A 92 -18.55 5.07 -8.58
N VAL A 93 -19.29 4.50 -7.62
CA VAL A 93 -20.47 3.66 -7.91
C VAL A 93 -21.64 4.51 -8.38
N PHE A 94 -21.80 5.72 -7.85
CA PHE A 94 -22.83 6.65 -8.27
C PHE A 94 -22.57 7.21 -9.67
N GLU A 95 -21.32 7.55 -10.00
CA GLU A 95 -20.92 8.01 -11.34
C GLU A 95 -21.03 6.90 -12.39
N ALA A 96 -20.72 5.65 -12.03
CA ALA A 96 -20.87 4.49 -12.91
C ALA A 96 -22.35 4.13 -13.19
N PHE A 97 -23.26 4.38 -12.25
CA PHE A 97 -24.67 4.00 -12.39
C PHE A 97 -25.60 5.13 -12.87
N PHE A 98 -25.29 6.38 -12.51
CA PHE A 98 -26.09 7.55 -12.92
C PHE A 98 -25.46 8.39 -14.03
N GLY A 99 -24.16 8.27 -14.27
CA GLY A 99 -23.43 8.95 -15.35
C GLY A 99 -23.66 8.37 -16.74
N GLY A 100 -24.43 7.32 -16.88
CA GLY A 100 -24.60 6.57 -18.14
C GLY A 100 -25.50 7.23 -19.18
N SER A 101 -26.01 8.43 -19.03
CA SER A 101 -26.90 9.05 -20.05
C SER A 101 -26.75 10.56 -20.25
N ALA A 102 -25.85 11.24 -19.57
CA ALA A 102 -25.49 12.61 -19.94
C ALA A 102 -24.12 12.56 -20.60
N GLY A 103 -24.07 12.47 -21.91
CA GLY A 103 -22.91 12.69 -22.75
C GLY A 103 -22.35 14.09 -22.55
N GLY A 104 -21.84 14.36 -21.36
CA GLY A 104 -21.01 15.53 -21.08
C GLY A 104 -19.77 15.38 -21.92
N SER A 105 -19.65 16.18 -22.95
CA SER A 105 -18.45 16.39 -23.74
C SER A 105 -17.30 16.61 -22.74
N ARG A 106 -16.50 15.56 -22.47
CA ARG A 106 -15.20 15.72 -21.82
C ARG A 106 -14.42 16.61 -22.76
N GLY A 107 -14.17 17.84 -22.35
CA GLY A 107 -13.38 18.78 -23.13
C GLY A 107 -12.07 18.14 -23.62
N PRO A 108 -11.34 18.80 -24.54
CA PRO A 108 -10.12 18.24 -25.10
C PRO A 108 -9.18 17.81 -23.97
N ARG A 109 -8.61 16.63 -24.10
CA ARG A 109 -7.57 16.18 -23.17
C ARG A 109 -6.39 17.11 -23.34
N GLY A 110 -6.12 17.94 -22.34
CA GLY A 110 -4.99 18.85 -22.40
C GLY A 110 -3.72 18.10 -22.83
N ARG A 111 -2.95 18.71 -23.72
CA ARG A 111 -1.69 18.15 -24.23
C ARG A 111 -0.68 17.95 -23.09
N VAL A 112 -0.71 18.81 -22.09
CA VAL A 112 0.08 18.71 -20.86
C VAL A 112 -0.60 17.73 -19.94
N GLN A 113 0.02 16.59 -19.70
CA GLN A 113 -0.48 15.55 -18.81
C GLN A 113 0.55 15.26 -17.71
N PRO A 114 0.12 14.86 -16.51
CA PRO A 114 1.05 14.44 -15.47
C PRO A 114 1.86 13.22 -15.91
N GLY A 115 3.09 13.15 -15.47
CA GLY A 115 3.97 12.01 -15.67
C GLY A 115 3.59 10.81 -14.83
N SER A 116 4.08 9.68 -15.25
CA SER A 116 3.87 8.41 -14.52
C SER A 116 4.82 8.31 -13.33
N ASP A 117 4.33 7.68 -12.28
CA ASP A 117 5.18 7.26 -11.18
C ASP A 117 6.08 6.11 -11.63
N SER A 118 7.27 6.06 -11.06
CA SER A 118 8.27 5.01 -11.32
C SER A 118 8.55 4.21 -10.07
N LEU A 119 8.79 2.91 -10.21
CA LEU A 119 9.19 2.02 -9.13
C LEU A 119 10.59 1.50 -9.36
N LEU A 120 11.47 1.74 -8.39
CA LEU A 120 12.84 1.22 -8.36
C LEU A 120 12.99 0.23 -7.20
N ARG A 121 13.49 -0.97 -7.46
CA ARG A 121 13.82 -1.93 -6.42
C ARG A 121 15.27 -1.82 -6.03
N MET A 122 15.53 -1.66 -4.73
CA MET A 122 16.88 -1.52 -4.17
C MET A 122 17.16 -2.63 -3.16
N ARG A 123 18.24 -3.38 -3.37
CA ARG A 123 18.70 -4.40 -2.43
C ARG A 123 19.68 -3.80 -1.43
N LEU A 124 19.39 -3.97 -0.14
CA LEU A 124 20.20 -3.48 0.97
C LEU A 124 20.66 -4.62 1.86
N ASP A 125 21.86 -4.47 2.42
CA ASP A 125 22.36 -5.36 3.45
C ASP A 125 21.72 -5.01 4.81
N LEU A 126 21.70 -5.96 5.72
CA LEU A 126 21.09 -5.78 7.04
C LEU A 126 21.72 -4.60 7.82
N LEU A 127 23.04 -4.40 7.68
CA LEU A 127 23.73 -3.24 8.27
C LEU A 127 23.26 -1.91 7.66
N GLU A 128 23.07 -1.85 6.34
CA GLU A 128 22.56 -0.65 5.67
C GLU A 128 21.12 -0.33 6.09
N CYS A 129 20.30 -1.37 6.29
CA CYS A 129 18.95 -1.21 6.84
C CYS A 129 18.97 -0.71 8.28
N ALA A 130 19.97 -1.13 9.07
CA ALA A 130 20.10 -0.74 10.46
C ALA A 130 20.60 0.69 10.64
N THR A 131 21.60 1.12 9.86
CA THR A 131 22.26 2.43 10.01
C THR A 131 21.67 3.49 9.11
N GLY A 132 20.90 3.09 8.10
CA GLY A 132 20.51 3.96 7.00
C GLY A 132 21.67 4.21 6.04
N VAL A 133 21.35 4.53 4.81
CA VAL A 133 22.34 4.72 3.75
C VAL A 133 21.89 5.76 2.73
N SER A 134 22.85 6.48 2.13
CA SER A 134 22.62 7.32 0.96
C SER A 134 23.29 6.65 -0.25
N LYS A 135 22.48 6.21 -1.21
CA LYS A 135 22.99 5.56 -2.45
C LYS A 135 22.63 6.39 -3.67
N GLN A 136 23.58 6.50 -4.58
CA GLN A 136 23.37 7.07 -5.90
C GLN A 136 22.92 5.95 -6.84
N VAL A 137 21.80 6.15 -7.52
CA VAL A 137 21.24 5.19 -8.48
C VAL A 137 20.98 5.87 -9.81
N THR A 138 21.33 5.20 -10.89
CA THR A 138 21.05 5.67 -12.24
C THR A 138 19.69 5.14 -12.68
N VAL A 139 18.78 6.05 -13.02
CA VAL A 139 17.42 5.72 -13.46
C VAL A 139 17.25 6.16 -14.92
N ASP A 140 16.71 5.28 -15.75
CA ASP A 140 16.28 5.61 -17.12
C ASP A 140 14.86 6.16 -17.04
N THR A 141 14.68 7.45 -17.30
CA THR A 141 13.42 8.15 -17.11
C THR A 141 13.18 9.19 -18.19
N ALA A 142 11.92 9.60 -18.35
CA ALA A 142 11.59 10.73 -19.20
C ALA A 142 11.89 12.05 -18.47
N ILE A 143 12.73 12.89 -19.06
CA ILE A 143 13.06 14.22 -18.55
C ILE A 143 12.49 15.30 -19.47
N LEU A 144 12.37 16.52 -18.95
CA LEU A 144 11.95 17.66 -19.73
C LEU A 144 12.93 17.87 -20.91
N CYS A 145 12.37 18.07 -22.10
CA CYS A 145 13.18 18.36 -23.28
C CYS A 145 13.83 19.75 -23.14
N ASP A 146 15.15 19.79 -23.09
CA ASP A 146 15.93 21.03 -23.01
C ASP A 146 15.86 21.88 -24.30
N GLY A 147 15.62 21.23 -25.46
CA GLY A 147 15.49 21.93 -26.75
C GLY A 147 14.25 22.81 -26.87
N CYS A 148 13.16 22.47 -26.18
CA CYS A 148 11.90 23.21 -26.21
C CYS A 148 11.33 23.53 -24.83
N ALA A 149 12.03 23.22 -23.77
CA ALA A 149 11.58 23.41 -22.37
C ALA A 149 10.14 22.91 -22.12
N GLY A 150 9.81 21.73 -22.67
CA GLY A 150 8.50 21.09 -22.51
C GLY A 150 7.43 21.52 -23.51
N LYS A 151 7.62 22.59 -24.26
CA LYS A 151 6.61 23.12 -25.22
C LYS A 151 6.30 22.17 -26.37
N GLY A 152 7.25 21.34 -26.78
CA GLY A 152 7.15 20.41 -27.90
C GLY A 152 7.23 21.08 -29.27
N THR A 153 7.29 22.41 -29.33
CA THR A 153 7.39 23.20 -30.57
C THR A 153 8.82 23.63 -30.82
N HIS A 154 9.15 23.89 -32.09
CA HIS A 154 10.44 24.47 -32.47
C HIS A 154 10.37 26.00 -32.35
N GLY A 155 11.41 26.60 -31.79
CA GLY A 155 11.51 28.06 -31.64
C GLY A 155 10.37 28.66 -30.80
N ASN A 156 9.77 29.74 -31.32
CA ASN A 156 8.64 30.44 -30.67
C ASN A 156 7.27 30.03 -31.22
N SER A 157 7.18 28.97 -32.02
CA SER A 157 5.91 28.47 -32.51
C SER A 157 5.01 27.98 -31.37
N ALA A 158 3.70 28.22 -31.52
CA ALA A 158 2.69 27.75 -30.57
C ALA A 158 1.84 26.64 -31.21
N PRO A 159 1.28 25.71 -30.42
CA PRO A 159 0.29 24.79 -30.94
C PRO A 159 -0.91 25.54 -31.51
N SER A 160 -1.47 25.04 -32.62
CA SER A 160 -2.66 25.61 -33.29
C SER A 160 -3.88 24.73 -32.97
N ALA A 161 -5.08 25.34 -32.99
CA ALA A 161 -6.31 24.58 -32.85
C ALA A 161 -6.45 23.55 -33.98
N CYS A 162 -6.86 22.35 -33.65
CA CYS A 162 -7.03 21.27 -34.63
C CYS A 162 -8.21 21.60 -35.55
N GLU A 163 -7.95 21.77 -36.86
CA GLU A 163 -8.98 22.09 -37.84
C GLU A 163 -10.06 21.01 -37.95
N THR A 164 -9.71 19.72 -37.79
CA THR A 164 -10.63 18.59 -37.92
C THR A 164 -11.73 18.60 -36.84
N CYS A 165 -11.43 18.98 -35.60
CA CYS A 165 -12.38 19.02 -34.51
C CYS A 165 -12.71 20.44 -34.02
N GLY A 166 -12.11 21.47 -34.61
CA GLY A 166 -12.27 22.87 -34.20
C GLY A 166 -11.86 23.11 -32.74
N GLY A 167 -10.78 22.44 -32.28
CA GLY A 167 -10.29 22.55 -30.91
C GLY A 167 -11.03 21.67 -29.87
N ARG A 168 -12.08 20.94 -30.24
CA ARG A 168 -12.92 20.16 -29.32
C ARG A 168 -12.27 18.85 -28.84
N GLY A 169 -11.26 18.36 -29.53
CA GLY A 169 -10.61 17.07 -29.20
C GLY A 169 -11.39 15.85 -29.66
N GLU A 170 -12.68 15.97 -29.97
CA GLU A 170 -13.57 14.87 -30.30
C GLU A 170 -14.30 15.14 -31.63
N VAL A 171 -14.62 14.07 -32.33
CA VAL A 171 -15.48 14.10 -33.53
C VAL A 171 -16.71 13.23 -33.28
N GLN A 172 -17.88 13.75 -33.60
CA GLN A 172 -19.13 13.03 -33.48
C GLN A 172 -19.41 12.27 -34.77
N THR A 173 -19.73 10.99 -34.61
CA THR A 173 -20.16 10.11 -35.72
C THR A 173 -21.52 9.52 -35.43
N VAL A 174 -22.40 9.55 -36.41
CA VAL A 174 -23.71 8.89 -36.31
C VAL A 174 -23.53 7.43 -36.66
N GLN A 175 -23.73 6.57 -35.71
CA GLN A 175 -23.79 5.11 -35.95
C GLN A 175 -25.24 4.67 -36.02
N ARG A 176 -25.57 3.89 -37.07
CA ARG A 176 -26.88 3.24 -37.20
C ARG A 176 -26.91 1.97 -36.38
N SER A 177 -27.76 1.93 -35.37
CA SER A 177 -28.04 0.77 -34.53
C SER A 177 -29.44 0.21 -34.88
N LEU A 178 -29.73 -1.02 -34.52
CA LEU A 178 -31.05 -1.64 -34.63
C LEU A 178 -32.18 -0.85 -33.93
N LEU A 179 -31.81 0.03 -32.97
CA LEU A 179 -32.70 0.90 -32.18
C LEU A 179 -32.74 2.35 -32.70
N GLY A 180 -32.12 2.66 -33.85
CA GLY A 180 -32.09 4.01 -34.42
C GLY A 180 -30.66 4.55 -34.62
N GLN A 181 -30.58 5.87 -34.88
CA GLN A 181 -29.30 6.58 -35.03
C GLN A 181 -28.79 7.02 -33.67
N VAL A 182 -27.58 6.56 -33.31
CA VAL A 182 -26.90 6.96 -32.07
C VAL A 182 -25.72 7.86 -32.42
N LEU A 183 -25.64 9.02 -31.80
CA LEU A 183 -24.50 9.91 -31.88
C LEU A 183 -23.40 9.37 -30.92
N THR A 184 -22.28 8.93 -31.51
CA THR A 184 -21.13 8.45 -30.74
C THR A 184 -20.00 9.44 -30.88
N SER A 185 -19.46 9.92 -29.73
CA SER A 185 -18.27 10.76 -29.67
C SER A 185 -17.02 9.88 -29.60
N ARG A 186 -16.03 10.19 -30.41
CA ARG A 186 -14.72 9.51 -30.41
C ARG A 186 -13.58 10.52 -30.46
N PRO A 187 -12.40 10.20 -29.89
CA PRO A 187 -11.24 11.07 -30.00
C PRO A 187 -10.94 11.43 -31.44
N CYS A 188 -10.64 12.70 -31.69
CA CYS A 188 -10.28 13.18 -33.03
C CYS A 188 -9.03 12.45 -33.53
N PRO A 189 -9.06 11.83 -34.73
CA PRO A 189 -7.92 11.07 -35.23
C PRO A 189 -6.69 11.95 -35.54
N THR A 190 -6.87 13.23 -35.81
CA THR A 190 -5.79 14.18 -36.13
C THR A 190 -5.03 14.63 -34.88
N CYS A 191 -5.73 15.02 -33.81
CA CYS A 191 -5.11 15.52 -32.59
C CYS A 191 -5.14 14.51 -31.43
N GLN A 192 -5.67 13.30 -31.65
CA GLN A 192 -5.76 12.22 -30.68
C GLN A 192 -6.43 12.63 -29.35
N GLY A 193 -7.35 13.58 -29.42
CA GLY A 193 -8.07 14.07 -28.25
C GLY A 193 -7.51 15.37 -27.66
N ALA A 194 -6.36 15.85 -28.10
CA ALA A 194 -5.70 17.04 -27.53
C ALA A 194 -6.39 18.38 -27.91
N GLY A 195 -7.18 18.42 -29.00
CA GLY A 195 -7.78 19.64 -29.49
C GLY A 195 -6.80 20.58 -30.24
N GLU A 196 -5.51 20.37 -30.08
CA GLU A 196 -4.42 21.16 -30.63
C GLU A 196 -3.46 20.31 -31.48
N VAL A 197 -2.82 20.89 -32.45
CA VAL A 197 -1.82 20.26 -33.33
C VAL A 197 -0.56 21.11 -33.35
N ILE A 198 0.61 20.47 -33.28
CA ILE A 198 1.90 21.12 -33.45
C ILE A 198 2.26 21.07 -34.95
N THR A 199 2.31 22.23 -35.60
CA THR A 199 2.70 22.35 -37.02
C THR A 199 4.21 22.28 -37.21
N ASP A 200 4.99 22.77 -36.24
CA ASP A 200 6.46 22.76 -36.27
C ASP A 200 6.99 22.08 -34.99
N PRO A 201 7.14 20.74 -35.01
CA PRO A 201 7.56 19.99 -33.85
C PRO A 201 9.03 20.19 -33.53
N CYS A 202 9.38 20.20 -32.26
CA CYS A 202 10.76 20.24 -31.78
C CYS A 202 11.55 19.03 -32.32
N HIS A 203 12.65 19.27 -33.01
CA HIS A 203 13.49 18.21 -33.59
C HIS A 203 14.05 17.21 -32.58
N LYS A 204 14.22 17.63 -31.33
CA LYS A 204 14.78 16.75 -30.26
C LYS A 204 13.76 15.80 -29.67
N CYS A 205 12.53 16.23 -29.43
CA CYS A 205 11.49 15.42 -28.81
C CYS A 205 10.33 15.06 -29.75
N GLY A 206 10.32 15.49 -30.99
CA GLY A 206 9.27 15.17 -31.95
C GLY A 206 7.88 15.70 -31.61
N GLY A 207 7.78 16.70 -30.71
CA GLY A 207 6.51 17.27 -30.26
C GLY A 207 6.10 16.79 -28.84
N ASP A 208 6.72 15.74 -28.27
CA ASP A 208 6.31 15.16 -26.98
C ASP A 208 6.64 16.06 -25.76
N GLY A 209 7.56 17.03 -25.91
CA GLY A 209 7.98 17.91 -24.82
C GLY A 209 8.93 17.28 -23.81
N ARG A 210 9.20 15.98 -23.92
CA ARG A 210 10.09 15.20 -23.03
C ARG A 210 11.00 14.29 -23.85
N VAL A 211 12.09 13.84 -23.25
CA VAL A 211 13.07 12.91 -23.86
C VAL A 211 13.49 11.87 -22.84
N ARG A 212 13.80 10.67 -23.29
CA ARG A 212 14.38 9.66 -22.40
C ARG A 212 15.84 9.95 -22.15
N ALA A 213 16.24 9.91 -20.88
CA ALA A 213 17.62 10.10 -20.46
C ALA A 213 17.91 9.31 -19.19
N ARG A 214 19.19 8.99 -19.02
CA ARG A 214 19.69 8.43 -17.77
C ARG A 214 20.04 9.55 -16.82
N ARG A 215 19.55 9.45 -15.58
CA ARG A 215 19.77 10.44 -14.54
C ARG A 215 20.19 9.76 -13.25
N ASP A 216 21.21 10.31 -12.60
CA ASP A 216 21.65 9.87 -11.29
C ASP A 216 20.84 10.57 -10.21
N ILE A 217 20.25 9.77 -9.33
CA ILE A 217 19.43 10.25 -8.22
C ILE A 217 20.04 9.73 -6.91
N THR A 218 20.24 10.62 -5.96
CA THR A 218 20.67 10.23 -4.61
C THR A 218 19.43 9.88 -3.78
N VAL A 219 19.36 8.61 -3.39
CA VAL A 219 18.31 8.07 -2.55
C VAL A 219 18.81 7.98 -1.12
N LYS A 220 18.14 8.67 -0.20
CA LYS A 220 18.42 8.59 1.24
C LYS A 220 17.45 7.61 1.88
N ILE A 221 17.99 6.50 2.38
CA ILE A 221 17.24 5.48 3.10
C ILE A 221 17.43 5.70 4.59
N PRO A 222 16.37 5.87 5.37
CA PRO A 222 16.47 6.04 6.82
C PRO A 222 16.87 4.74 7.52
N ALA A 223 17.45 4.89 8.72
CA ALA A 223 17.73 3.75 9.60
C ALA A 223 16.42 3.07 10.05
N GLY A 224 16.45 1.75 10.16
CA GLY A 224 15.27 0.95 10.58
C GLY A 224 14.32 0.58 9.44
N VAL A 225 14.66 0.89 8.19
CA VAL A 225 13.85 0.47 7.05
C VAL A 225 13.73 -1.06 7.00
N GLY A 226 12.53 -1.57 6.72
CA GLY A 226 12.25 -3.00 6.58
C GLY A 226 12.07 -3.44 5.14
N ASP A 227 12.03 -4.77 4.94
CA ASP A 227 11.76 -5.35 3.63
C ASP A 227 10.38 -4.94 3.11
N GLY A 228 10.28 -4.69 1.80
CA GLY A 228 9.06 -4.24 1.14
C GLY A 228 8.65 -2.79 1.41
N MET A 229 9.35 -2.06 2.27
CA MET A 229 9.04 -0.65 2.51
C MET A 229 9.40 0.22 1.30
N ARG A 230 8.59 1.28 1.08
CA ARG A 230 8.76 2.20 -0.05
C ARG A 230 9.13 3.59 0.44
N VAL A 231 10.21 4.13 -0.10
CA VAL A 231 10.62 5.53 0.08
C VAL A 231 10.15 6.32 -1.13
N ARG A 232 9.30 7.32 -0.90
CA ARG A 232 8.79 8.22 -1.95
C ARG A 232 9.75 9.38 -2.16
N LEU A 233 10.17 9.60 -3.37
CA LEU A 233 10.92 10.77 -3.82
C LEU A 233 10.00 11.60 -4.72
N ALA A 234 9.47 12.70 -4.19
CA ALA A 234 8.51 13.54 -4.88
C ALA A 234 9.11 14.16 -6.15
N ALA A 235 8.34 14.17 -7.23
CA ALA A 235 8.70 14.74 -8.54
C ALA A 235 10.01 14.18 -9.14
N GLN A 236 10.40 12.94 -8.78
CA GLN A 236 11.57 12.25 -9.32
C GLN A 236 11.21 11.11 -10.29
N GLY A 237 9.92 10.94 -10.62
CA GLY A 237 9.42 10.03 -11.63
C GLY A 237 9.58 10.55 -13.06
N GLU A 238 8.78 10.02 -13.98
CA GLU A 238 8.79 10.47 -15.38
C GLU A 238 8.13 11.83 -15.54
N VAL A 239 8.71 12.69 -16.36
CA VAL A 239 8.06 13.92 -16.83
C VAL A 239 6.90 13.56 -17.76
N GLY A 240 5.78 14.23 -17.59
CA GLY A 240 4.58 13.97 -18.37
C GLY A 240 4.66 14.46 -19.81
N PRO A 241 3.82 13.91 -20.71
CA PRO A 241 3.66 14.40 -22.07
C PRO A 241 3.35 15.90 -22.09
N GLY A 242 3.83 16.59 -23.13
CA GLY A 242 3.66 18.04 -23.24
C GLY A 242 4.44 18.85 -22.20
N GLY A 243 5.46 18.28 -21.58
CA GLY A 243 6.22 18.90 -20.50
C GLY A 243 5.43 19.02 -19.20
N GLY A 244 4.48 18.12 -18.97
CA GLY A 244 3.70 18.06 -17.74
C GLY A 244 4.53 17.78 -16.50
N PRO A 245 3.95 17.97 -15.29
CA PRO A 245 4.65 17.74 -14.03
C PRO A 245 5.15 16.29 -13.96
N ALA A 246 6.32 16.11 -13.37
CA ALA A 246 6.87 14.77 -13.15
C ALA A 246 6.05 14.01 -12.10
N GLY A 247 5.90 12.72 -12.31
CA GLY A 247 5.41 11.80 -11.29
C GLY A 247 6.41 11.60 -10.16
N ASP A 248 6.16 10.67 -9.26
CA ASP A 248 7.02 10.33 -8.15
C ASP A 248 7.88 9.10 -8.45
N LEU A 249 9.03 9.02 -7.80
CA LEU A 249 9.84 7.81 -7.78
C LEU A 249 9.67 7.10 -6.44
N TYR A 250 9.18 5.87 -6.47
CA TYR A 250 9.11 4.99 -5.33
C TYR A 250 10.31 4.05 -5.32
N VAL A 251 11.06 4.06 -4.24
CA VAL A 251 12.16 3.12 -4.03
C VAL A 251 11.69 2.06 -3.05
N GLU A 252 11.48 0.85 -3.55
CA GLU A 252 11.11 -0.32 -2.76
C GLU A 252 12.39 -1.01 -2.27
N VAL A 253 12.51 -1.11 -0.96
CA VAL A 253 13.67 -1.74 -0.31
C VAL A 253 13.47 -3.24 -0.24
N HIS A 254 14.45 -3.99 -0.67
CA HIS A 254 14.55 -5.44 -0.49
C HIS A 254 15.76 -5.77 0.37
N GLU A 255 15.52 -6.37 1.53
CA GLU A 255 16.57 -6.82 2.42
C GLU A 255 17.24 -8.08 1.86
N LYS A 256 18.57 -8.08 1.82
CA LYS A 256 19.32 -9.28 1.45
C LYS A 256 19.35 -10.25 2.63
N PRO A 257 19.18 -11.56 2.38
CA PRO A 257 19.40 -12.57 3.41
C PRO A 257 20.79 -12.41 4.05
N HIS A 258 20.85 -12.52 5.37
CA HIS A 258 22.10 -12.48 6.13
C HIS A 258 22.50 -13.91 6.52
N ASP A 259 23.82 -14.22 6.50
CA ASP A 259 24.32 -15.58 6.75
C ASP A 259 24.06 -16.06 8.19
N VAL A 260 23.98 -15.14 9.15
CA VAL A 260 23.86 -15.45 10.59
C VAL A 260 22.52 -15.03 11.14
N PHE A 261 22.00 -13.87 10.77
CA PHE A 261 20.84 -13.26 11.40
C PHE A 261 19.59 -13.36 10.54
N ILE A 262 18.46 -13.64 11.21
CA ILE A 262 17.12 -13.56 10.66
C ILE A 262 16.44 -12.39 11.35
N ARG A 263 15.86 -11.47 10.60
CA ARG A 263 15.12 -10.33 11.13
C ARG A 263 13.65 -10.66 11.28
N ASP A 264 13.07 -10.31 12.42
CA ASP A 264 11.62 -10.33 12.68
C ASP A 264 11.20 -8.96 13.25
N GLY A 265 10.64 -8.10 12.39
CA GLY A 265 10.35 -6.72 12.77
C GLY A 265 11.61 -5.93 13.16
N ASP A 266 11.69 -5.55 14.43
CA ASP A 266 12.86 -4.85 15.00
C ASP A 266 13.81 -5.82 15.74
N ASP A 267 13.40 -7.06 15.94
CA ASP A 267 14.22 -8.08 16.60
C ASP A 267 15.08 -8.85 15.59
N LEU A 268 16.22 -9.35 16.07
CA LEU A 268 17.14 -10.20 15.32
C LEU A 268 17.25 -11.56 16.01
N HIS A 269 17.29 -12.62 15.22
CA HIS A 269 17.39 -14.00 15.69
C HIS A 269 18.59 -14.68 15.06
N PHE A 270 19.30 -15.49 15.85
CA PHE A 270 20.36 -16.36 15.34
C PHE A 270 20.49 -17.61 16.19
N THR A 271 21.14 -18.64 15.67
CA THR A 271 21.31 -19.91 16.36
C THR A 271 22.75 -20.07 16.85
N VAL A 272 22.89 -20.42 18.12
CA VAL A 272 24.19 -20.77 18.72
C VAL A 272 24.23 -22.27 18.96
N ARG A 273 25.18 -22.95 18.34
CA ARG A 273 25.43 -24.36 18.64
C ARG A 273 26.34 -24.50 19.85
N VAL A 274 25.85 -25.15 20.87
CA VAL A 274 26.49 -25.30 22.17
C VAL A 274 26.72 -26.77 22.45
N PRO A 275 27.96 -27.23 22.70
CA PRO A 275 28.22 -28.58 23.15
C PRO A 275 27.46 -28.85 24.46
N MET A 276 26.94 -30.08 24.65
CA MET A 276 26.16 -30.44 25.85
C MET A 276 26.90 -30.15 27.16
N VAL A 277 28.22 -30.31 27.17
CA VAL A 277 29.06 -30.07 28.37
C VAL A 277 29.07 -28.58 28.71
N GLU A 278 29.22 -27.72 27.72
CA GLU A 278 29.19 -26.27 27.87
C GLU A 278 27.78 -25.78 28.26
N ALA A 279 26.73 -26.38 27.70
CA ALA A 279 25.36 -26.09 28.11
C ALA A 279 25.09 -26.44 29.58
N ALA A 280 25.69 -27.53 30.05
CA ALA A 280 25.57 -27.97 31.47
C ALA A 280 26.37 -27.08 32.43
N LEU A 281 27.59 -26.69 32.05
CA LEU A 281 28.51 -25.93 32.92
C LEU A 281 28.33 -24.40 32.80
N GLY A 282 27.69 -23.94 31.73
CA GLY A 282 27.66 -22.56 31.32
C GLY A 282 28.88 -22.14 30.50
N THR A 283 28.70 -21.22 29.57
CA THR A 283 29.76 -20.71 28.70
C THR A 283 29.42 -19.30 28.20
N SER A 284 30.36 -18.71 27.49
CA SER A 284 30.15 -17.43 26.83
C SER A 284 30.62 -17.51 25.39
N VAL A 285 29.80 -17.05 24.46
CA VAL A 285 30.08 -17.07 23.01
C VAL A 285 30.05 -15.65 22.47
N SER A 286 31.09 -15.25 21.75
CA SER A 286 31.11 -13.97 21.05
C SER A 286 30.41 -14.08 19.71
N VAL A 287 29.59 -13.08 19.39
CA VAL A 287 28.95 -12.88 18.07
C VAL A 287 29.18 -11.45 17.60
N GLU A 288 29.44 -11.26 16.34
CA GLU A 288 29.54 -9.96 15.74
C GLU A 288 28.12 -9.44 15.45
N ALA A 289 27.59 -8.57 16.32
CA ALA A 289 26.28 -7.96 16.16
C ALA A 289 26.29 -6.93 15.03
N ILE A 290 25.15 -6.72 14.37
CA ILE A 290 25.04 -5.88 13.16
C ILE A 290 25.51 -4.42 13.39
N ILE A 291 25.23 -3.83 14.56
CA ILE A 291 25.54 -2.43 14.84
C ILE A 291 26.68 -2.30 15.87
N ASP A 292 26.65 -3.14 16.90
CA ASP A 292 27.49 -2.95 18.10
C ASP A 292 28.86 -3.64 18.02
N GLY A 293 29.13 -4.36 16.94
CA GLY A 293 30.33 -5.18 16.82
C GLY A 293 30.30 -6.40 17.73
N GLU A 294 31.45 -6.80 18.27
CA GLU A 294 31.57 -7.98 19.10
C GLU A 294 30.70 -7.89 20.36
N THR A 295 29.76 -8.82 20.49
CA THR A 295 28.83 -8.92 21.61
C THR A 295 28.90 -10.30 22.23
N VAL A 296 29.02 -10.37 23.56
CA VAL A 296 29.14 -11.63 24.30
C VAL A 296 27.76 -12.13 24.71
N VAL A 297 27.43 -13.35 24.28
CA VAL A 297 26.24 -14.08 24.71
C VAL A 297 26.62 -14.97 25.88
N LYS A 298 26.04 -14.72 27.04
CA LYS A 298 26.25 -15.53 28.24
C LYS A 298 25.21 -16.63 28.30
N ILE A 299 25.68 -17.86 28.33
CA ILE A 299 24.86 -19.07 28.43
C ILE A 299 24.93 -19.57 29.86
N GLU A 300 23.81 -19.56 30.57
CA GLU A 300 23.75 -19.97 31.99
C GLU A 300 23.88 -21.48 32.11
N PRO A 301 24.48 -21.98 33.22
CA PRO A 301 24.56 -23.40 33.50
C PRO A 301 23.19 -24.07 33.50
N GLY A 302 23.11 -25.27 32.89
CA GLY A 302 21.85 -26.02 32.80
C GLY A 302 20.91 -25.57 31.68
N SER A 303 21.40 -24.77 30.74
CA SER A 303 20.62 -24.33 29.58
C SER A 303 20.14 -25.51 28.74
N GLN A 304 18.86 -25.49 28.36
CA GLN A 304 18.21 -26.58 27.63
C GLN A 304 18.16 -26.32 26.13
N PRO A 305 18.07 -27.36 25.28
CA PRO A 305 17.85 -27.22 23.84
C PRO A 305 16.60 -26.37 23.58
N GLY A 306 16.70 -25.38 22.64
CA GLY A 306 15.62 -24.49 22.30
C GLY A 306 15.41 -23.33 23.28
N SER A 307 16.22 -23.22 24.35
CA SER A 307 16.24 -22.00 25.17
C SER A 307 16.68 -20.78 24.37
N VAL A 308 16.20 -19.60 24.74
CA VAL A 308 16.51 -18.35 24.06
C VAL A 308 17.17 -17.38 25.03
N VAL A 309 18.37 -16.93 24.70
CA VAL A 309 19.06 -15.86 25.42
C VAL A 309 18.76 -14.54 24.74
N THR A 310 18.11 -13.62 25.47
CA THR A 310 17.70 -12.32 24.92
C THR A 310 18.65 -11.21 25.36
N MET A 311 19.25 -10.55 24.39
CA MET A 311 20.07 -9.35 24.59
C MET A 311 19.28 -8.10 24.22
N ARG A 312 18.84 -7.36 25.22
CA ARG A 312 17.97 -6.21 25.05
C ARG A 312 18.67 -5.05 24.34
N GLY A 313 17.94 -4.39 23.42
CA GLY A 313 18.45 -3.23 22.70
C GLY A 313 19.59 -3.50 21.70
N LYS A 314 19.77 -4.78 21.31
CA LYS A 314 20.80 -5.21 20.36
C LYS A 314 20.24 -5.59 18.98
N GLY A 315 18.95 -5.41 18.76
CA GLY A 315 18.26 -5.62 17.49
C GLY A 315 18.34 -4.42 16.55
N MET A 316 17.44 -4.38 15.57
CA MET A 316 17.29 -3.30 14.60
C MET A 316 16.64 -2.07 15.21
N PRO A 317 16.95 -0.86 14.73
CA PRO A 317 16.25 0.35 15.16
C PRO A 317 14.84 0.40 14.55
N HIS A 318 13.88 0.84 15.33
CA HIS A 318 12.54 1.12 14.83
C HIS A 318 12.54 2.41 13.99
N LEU A 319 11.98 2.37 12.79
CA LEU A 319 12.05 3.45 11.79
C LEU A 319 11.61 4.84 12.32
N ARG A 320 10.59 4.91 13.18
CA ARG A 320 10.03 6.18 13.66
C ARG A 320 10.62 6.64 15.00
N THR A 321 10.87 5.70 15.90
CA THR A 321 11.29 6.03 17.27
C THR A 321 12.80 5.92 17.47
N GLY A 322 13.50 5.19 16.63
CA GLY A 322 14.92 4.89 16.79
C GLY A 322 15.21 3.90 17.94
N VAL A 323 14.20 3.47 18.70
CA VAL A 323 14.37 2.48 19.76
C VAL A 323 14.73 1.15 19.14
N ARG A 324 15.75 0.49 19.67
CA ARG A 324 16.22 -0.78 19.14
C ARG A 324 15.47 -1.94 19.75
N GLY A 325 15.14 -2.90 18.91
CA GLY A 325 14.64 -4.22 19.31
C GLY A 325 15.71 -5.06 20.01
N ASN A 326 15.46 -6.34 20.14
CA ASN A 326 16.31 -7.29 20.85
C ASN A 326 17.07 -8.20 19.89
N LEU A 327 18.14 -8.79 20.40
CA LEU A 327 18.86 -9.87 19.71
C LEU A 327 18.62 -11.17 20.49
N HIS A 328 18.08 -12.19 19.81
CA HIS A 328 17.69 -13.48 20.37
C HIS A 328 18.63 -14.58 19.88
N ALA A 329 19.39 -15.15 20.81
CA ALA A 329 20.23 -16.32 20.57
C ALA A 329 19.44 -17.60 20.92
N HIS A 330 19.12 -18.40 19.91
CA HIS A 330 18.48 -19.70 20.07
C HIS A 330 19.54 -20.77 20.29
N LEU A 331 19.46 -21.48 21.42
CA LEU A 331 20.43 -22.49 21.78
C LEU A 331 20.11 -23.82 21.11
N ASP A 332 21.02 -24.30 20.29
CA ASP A 332 21.04 -25.64 19.69
C ASP A 332 22.08 -26.49 20.42
N VAL A 333 21.62 -27.26 21.41
CA VAL A 333 22.54 -28.08 22.22
C VAL A 333 22.90 -29.35 21.46
N VAL A 334 24.20 -29.50 21.18
CA VAL A 334 24.72 -30.60 20.40
C VAL A 334 25.30 -31.67 21.27
N VAL A 335 24.79 -32.90 21.15
CA VAL A 335 25.34 -34.10 21.78
C VAL A 335 26.39 -34.72 20.87
N PRO A 336 27.62 -35.04 21.37
CA PRO A 336 28.63 -35.64 20.57
C PRO A 336 28.23 -37.03 20.08
N THR A 337 28.35 -37.28 18.78
CA THR A 337 27.99 -38.58 18.17
C THR A 337 29.13 -39.57 18.20
N ARG A 338 30.36 -39.10 18.37
CA ARG A 338 31.57 -39.93 18.45
C ARG A 338 32.28 -39.62 19.78
N LEU A 339 32.55 -40.64 20.56
CA LEU A 339 33.22 -40.55 21.85
C LEU A 339 34.43 -41.45 21.82
N ASP A 340 35.56 -40.94 22.28
CA ASP A 340 36.71 -41.76 22.57
C ASP A 340 36.52 -42.64 23.85
N SER A 341 37.50 -43.50 24.17
CA SER A 341 37.37 -44.40 25.33
C SER A 341 37.33 -43.65 26.67
N LYS A 342 38.07 -42.52 26.77
CA LYS A 342 38.13 -41.71 28.01
C LYS A 342 36.88 -40.89 28.19
N GLU A 343 36.40 -40.25 27.15
CA GLU A 343 35.15 -39.48 27.15
C GLU A 343 33.95 -40.36 27.53
N ARG A 344 33.92 -41.60 27.00
CA ARG A 344 32.91 -42.59 27.33
C ARG A 344 32.96 -43.02 28.81
N GLU A 345 34.12 -43.15 29.37
CA GLU A 345 34.31 -43.47 30.78
C GLU A 345 33.86 -42.33 31.68
N LEU A 346 34.25 -41.09 31.38
CA LEU A 346 33.78 -39.89 32.10
C LEU A 346 32.23 -39.73 32.07
N LEU A 347 31.64 -40.00 30.94
CA LEU A 347 30.13 -39.94 30.85
C LEU A 347 29.45 -41.09 31.58
N LYS A 348 30.09 -42.28 31.67
CA LYS A 348 29.60 -43.37 32.50
C LYS A 348 29.66 -43.04 34.00
N ASP A 349 30.75 -42.41 34.43
CA ASP A 349 30.94 -41.97 35.82
C ASP A 349 29.96 -40.83 36.14
N PHE A 350 29.75 -39.90 35.26
CA PHE A 350 28.72 -38.86 35.43
C PHE A 350 27.33 -39.45 35.55
N ARG A 351 26.93 -40.42 34.69
CA ARG A 351 25.67 -41.14 34.78
C ARG A 351 25.49 -41.89 36.07
N ALA A 352 26.57 -42.50 36.59
CA ALA A 352 26.51 -43.25 37.87
C ALA A 352 26.26 -42.32 39.08
N ARG A 353 26.72 -41.09 39.02
CA ARG A 353 26.50 -40.07 40.08
C ARG A 353 25.16 -39.35 39.94
N ASN A 354 24.68 -39.18 38.71
CA ASN A 354 23.38 -38.56 38.46
C ASN A 354 22.27 -39.62 38.54
N LYS A 355 21.36 -39.45 39.51
CA LYS A 355 20.26 -40.38 39.75
C LYS A 355 19.06 -40.17 38.82
N GLU A 356 19.08 -39.11 38.01
CA GLU A 356 18.03 -38.84 37.04
C GLU A 356 18.12 -39.84 35.88
N GLY A 357 17.03 -40.54 35.63
CA GLY A 357 16.88 -41.52 34.55
C GLY A 357 15.98 -41.00 33.43
N SER A 358 15.95 -41.75 32.33
CA SER A 358 14.98 -41.47 31.26
C SER A 358 13.59 -41.79 31.74
N GLU A 359 12.64 -40.86 31.64
CA GLU A 359 11.25 -41.05 32.00
C GLU A 359 10.33 -40.69 30.83
N VAL A 360 9.13 -41.27 30.83
CA VAL A 360 8.08 -40.92 29.85
C VAL A 360 7.20 -39.87 30.50
N VAL A 361 7.18 -38.70 29.89
CA VAL A 361 6.36 -37.56 30.34
C VAL A 361 4.99 -37.62 29.66
N TRP A 362 3.93 -37.52 30.44
CA TRP A 362 2.56 -37.50 29.94
C TRP A 362 2.28 -36.19 29.18
N ALA A 363 1.48 -36.26 28.11
CA ALA A 363 1.20 -35.11 27.22
C ALA A 363 0.59 -33.89 27.94
N GLU A 364 -0.07 -34.09 29.08
CA GLU A 364 -0.68 -33.01 29.88
C GLU A 364 0.33 -32.21 30.70
N SER A 365 1.49 -32.76 31.03
CA SER A 365 2.55 -32.07 31.76
C SER A 365 3.54 -31.32 30.86
N ALA A 366 3.43 -31.49 29.56
CA ALA A 366 4.30 -30.84 28.55
C ALA A 366 3.81 -29.44 28.15
N SER A 367 3.43 -28.59 29.11
CA SER A 367 2.97 -27.20 28.83
C SER A 367 4.06 -26.23 28.33
N GLY A 368 5.16 -26.73 27.80
CA GLY A 368 6.28 -25.96 27.24
C GLY A 368 7.18 -26.74 26.28
N GLY A 369 6.85 -27.99 25.95
CA GLY A 369 7.69 -28.85 25.13
C GLY A 369 7.44 -28.74 23.60
N VAL A 370 8.34 -29.36 22.84
CA VAL A 370 8.31 -29.44 21.38
C VAL A 370 6.95 -29.92 20.80
N PHE A 371 6.22 -30.73 21.57
CA PHE A 371 4.91 -31.27 21.19
C PHE A 371 3.77 -30.25 21.22
N SER A 372 3.83 -29.18 22.02
CA SER A 372 2.84 -28.10 21.97
C SER A 372 2.98 -27.29 20.67
N ARG A 373 4.20 -27.06 20.23
CA ARG A 373 4.49 -26.36 18.96
C ARG A 373 4.13 -27.19 17.72
N LEU A 374 4.34 -28.53 17.79
CA LEU A 374 3.90 -29.45 16.75
C LEU A 374 2.37 -29.50 16.65
N ARG A 375 1.66 -29.46 17.76
CA ARG A 375 0.20 -29.46 17.79
C ARG A 375 -0.38 -28.17 17.19
N GLU A 376 0.19 -27.01 17.50
CA GLU A 376 -0.21 -25.72 16.91
C GLU A 376 0.07 -25.68 15.39
N ALA A 377 1.18 -26.25 14.93
CA ALA A 377 1.51 -26.33 13.51
C ALA A 377 0.58 -27.25 12.70
N PHE A 378 0.02 -28.31 13.34
CA PHE A 378 -0.90 -29.25 12.68
C PHE A 378 -2.38 -28.91 12.83
N THR A 379 -2.78 -28.08 13.78
CA THR A 379 -4.20 -27.74 14.02
C THR A 379 -4.65 -26.42 13.37
N GLY A 380 -3.76 -25.68 12.72
CA GLY A 380 -4.11 -24.57 11.82
C GLY A 380 -5.07 -23.54 12.42
N ARG A 381 -4.77 -23.02 13.60
CA ARG A 381 -5.47 -21.84 14.16
C ARG A 381 -4.49 -20.86 14.77
#